data_04b3094f6a82423c26033267a17813be
#
_entry.id   04b3094f6a82423c26033267a17813be
#
_cell.length_a   1.000
_cell.length_b   1.000
_cell.length_c   1.000
_cell.angle_alpha   90.00
_cell.angle_beta   90.00
_cell.angle_gamma   90.00
#
_symmetry.space_group_name_H-M   'P 1'
#
loop_
_entity.id
_entity.type
_entity.pdbx_description
1 polymer ?
#
loop_
_entity_poly.entity_id
_entity_poly.type
_entity_poly.pdbx_seq_one_letter_code
_entity_poly.pdbx_strand_id
1 'polypeptide(L)'
;GREVWQITTDSAGSVACYFERQALTSDDRFLVFSSKREGKWRLFRADMENGKILPLTSWDRDIDEDDYTIHPDGERACYMDGNILYGINVSSFEEKVLFDFSDRFEGRVFFSGSFTADGKYTLVSLRHDPIYQLYRVNLHSGEVLLVHEQDTGRFSHPLINPSDPDIISYVPGPDTQNDMSLPMEQRARTWKINLRDGTDKPFLTCPYGFRATHESWSADGSRFFFYRKTVPGWMPVTICSISKQGDDMRVYHSSDTIRLGHGISSRDGEWFITDSQDPGRNPLTLLNLEMGLRTVLNWPDASTEDGEFTHVHPFFSTSGRFVCYTSDVSGVPQVYVVPVADLANR
;
A
#
# COMPACT_ATOMS: atom_id res chain seq x y z
N GLY A 1 3.37 -19.53 -20.44
CA GLY A 1 3.19 -18.60 -19.36
C GLY A 1 4.50 -18.35 -18.63
N ARG A 2 4.55 -17.31 -17.85
CA ARG A 2 5.71 -17.04 -16.97
C ARG A 2 5.73 -18.04 -15.83
N GLU A 3 6.91 -18.27 -15.30
CA GLU A 3 7.08 -19.01 -14.04
C GLU A 3 6.43 -18.24 -12.91
N VAL A 4 5.67 -18.94 -12.05
CA VAL A 4 5.02 -18.40 -10.86
C VAL A 4 5.43 -19.26 -9.67
N TRP A 5 5.96 -18.64 -8.63
CA TRP A 5 6.37 -19.33 -7.41
C TRP A 5 5.29 -19.16 -6.36
N GLN A 6 4.71 -20.25 -5.89
CA GLN A 6 3.88 -20.26 -4.70
C GLN A 6 4.80 -20.35 -3.47
N ILE A 7 4.82 -19.30 -2.68
CA ILE A 7 5.74 -19.18 -1.53
C ILE A 7 5.17 -19.85 -0.28
N THR A 8 3.85 -19.77 -0.11
CA THR A 8 3.18 -20.31 1.07
C THR A 8 2.16 -21.37 0.69
N THR A 9 1.95 -22.36 1.60
CA THR A 9 1.04 -23.50 1.37
C THR A 9 0.28 -23.91 2.64
N ASP A 10 0.32 -23.08 3.69
CA ASP A 10 -0.33 -23.41 4.96
C ASP A 10 -1.84 -23.28 4.87
N SER A 11 -2.57 -24.26 5.46
CA SER A 11 -4.02 -24.29 5.42
C SER A 11 -4.72 -23.15 6.19
N ALA A 12 -4.01 -22.45 7.08
CA ALA A 12 -4.53 -21.26 7.75
C ALA A 12 -4.50 -20.00 6.89
N GLY A 13 -3.94 -20.10 5.68
CA GLY A 13 -3.76 -18.97 4.78
C GLY A 13 -2.56 -18.08 5.15
N SER A 14 -2.13 -17.32 4.16
CA SER A 14 -1.06 -16.34 4.28
C SER A 14 -1.32 -15.20 3.31
N VAL A 15 -1.07 -13.96 3.73
CA VAL A 15 -1.30 -12.77 2.90
C VAL A 15 -0.04 -11.90 2.85
N ALA A 16 0.19 -11.29 1.70
CA ALA A 16 1.19 -10.24 1.55
C ALA A 16 0.67 -8.91 2.12
N CYS A 17 1.53 -7.92 2.26
CA CYS A 17 1.11 -6.59 2.66
C CYS A 17 0.26 -5.91 1.56
N TYR A 18 -0.42 -4.84 1.94
CA TYR A 18 -1.18 -4.01 1.01
C TYR A 18 -0.27 -3.41 -0.08
N PHE A 19 -0.76 -3.22 -1.30
CA PHE A 19 0.03 -2.86 -2.48
C PHE A 19 0.88 -1.59 -2.36
N GLU A 20 0.54 -0.66 -1.46
CA GLU A 20 1.28 0.56 -1.19
C GLU A 20 2.54 0.33 -0.33
N ARG A 21 2.73 -0.88 0.16
CA ARG A 21 3.76 -1.27 1.12
C ARG A 21 4.79 -2.20 0.50
N GLN A 22 5.83 -2.51 1.24
CA GLN A 22 6.91 -3.41 0.80
C GLN A 22 7.01 -4.63 1.73
N ALA A 23 7.21 -5.81 1.15
CA ALA A 23 7.35 -7.04 1.89
C ALA A 23 8.69 -7.78 1.65
N LEU A 24 9.48 -7.39 0.62
CA LEU A 24 10.80 -7.98 0.40
C LEU A 24 11.90 -7.11 0.97
N THR A 25 12.92 -7.75 1.53
CA THR A 25 14.19 -7.09 1.86
C THR A 25 14.83 -6.50 0.61
N SER A 26 15.69 -5.49 0.77
CA SER A 26 16.28 -4.76 -0.37
C SER A 26 17.16 -5.62 -1.28
N ASP A 27 17.70 -6.72 -0.76
CA ASP A 27 18.46 -7.73 -1.49
C ASP A 27 17.58 -8.83 -2.13
N ASP A 28 16.24 -8.76 -1.96
CA ASP A 28 15.23 -9.74 -2.35
C ASP A 28 15.41 -11.13 -1.71
N ARG A 29 16.21 -11.24 -0.68
CA ARG A 29 16.48 -12.54 -0.07
C ARG A 29 15.33 -13.04 0.77
N PHE A 30 14.67 -12.16 1.51
CA PHE A 30 13.59 -12.55 2.39
C PHE A 30 12.29 -11.85 1.99
N LEU A 31 11.23 -12.65 1.88
CA LEU A 31 9.86 -12.17 1.78
C LEU A 31 9.18 -12.30 3.13
N VAL A 32 8.67 -11.18 3.65
CA VAL A 32 7.84 -11.15 4.87
C VAL A 32 6.37 -11.29 4.46
N PHE A 33 5.61 -12.04 5.23
CA PHE A 33 4.17 -12.19 5.04
C PHE A 33 3.50 -12.42 6.40
N SER A 34 2.20 -12.17 6.47
CA SER A 34 1.40 -12.49 7.63
C SER A 34 0.64 -13.80 7.45
N SER A 35 0.43 -14.53 8.54
CA SER A 35 -0.34 -15.76 8.53
C SER A 35 -0.98 -15.99 9.90
N LYS A 36 -2.20 -16.55 9.89
CA LYS A 36 -2.95 -16.90 11.10
C LYS A 36 -2.67 -18.33 11.58
N ARG A 37 -1.64 -18.99 11.06
CA ARG A 37 -1.21 -20.29 11.59
C ARG A 37 -0.94 -20.15 13.08
N GLU A 38 -1.39 -21.09 13.89
CA GLU A 38 -1.36 -21.05 15.35
C GLU A 38 -2.38 -20.08 16.00
N GLY A 39 -3.41 -19.61 15.24
CA GLY A 39 -4.61 -18.96 15.75
C GLY A 39 -4.58 -17.44 15.85
N LYS A 40 -3.40 -16.79 15.73
CA LYS A 40 -3.22 -15.34 15.72
C LYS A 40 -2.49 -14.89 14.47
N TRP A 41 -2.73 -13.64 14.05
CA TRP A 41 -1.96 -13.02 12.99
C TRP A 41 -0.55 -12.69 13.46
N ARG A 42 0.45 -13.21 12.75
CA ARG A 42 1.87 -12.98 13.02
C ARG A 42 2.65 -12.87 11.73
N LEU A 43 3.81 -12.22 11.79
CA LEU A 43 4.72 -12.16 10.66
C LEU A 43 5.60 -13.42 10.60
N PHE A 44 5.81 -13.85 9.38
CA PHE A 44 6.74 -14.90 8.97
C PHE A 44 7.68 -14.36 7.92
N ARG A 45 8.85 -14.97 7.79
CA ARG A 45 9.74 -14.75 6.65
C ARG A 45 9.91 -16.01 5.85
N ALA A 46 9.93 -15.90 4.52
CA ALA A 46 10.38 -16.93 3.61
C ALA A 46 11.76 -16.55 3.07
N ASP A 47 12.72 -17.46 3.12
CA ASP A 47 14.01 -17.33 2.45
C ASP A 47 13.82 -17.71 0.96
N MET A 48 13.98 -16.75 0.08
CA MET A 48 13.71 -16.89 -1.36
C MET A 48 14.74 -17.78 -2.07
N GLU A 49 15.90 -18.05 -1.46
CA GLU A 49 16.91 -18.94 -2.05
C GLU A 49 16.61 -20.41 -1.80
N ASN A 50 16.04 -20.76 -0.65
CA ASN A 50 15.87 -22.17 -0.24
C ASN A 50 14.44 -22.53 0.16
N GLY A 51 13.50 -21.57 0.15
CA GLY A 51 12.09 -21.78 0.47
C GLY A 51 11.80 -21.99 1.96
N LYS A 52 12.78 -21.81 2.85
CA LYS A 52 12.58 -22.01 4.29
C LYS A 52 11.73 -20.90 4.88
N ILE A 53 10.64 -21.29 5.55
CA ILE A 53 9.75 -20.37 6.27
C ILE A 53 10.03 -20.46 7.76
N LEU A 54 10.17 -19.29 8.39
CA LEU A 54 10.34 -19.17 9.85
C LEU A 54 9.40 -18.10 10.40
N PRO A 55 8.88 -18.28 11.64
CA PRO A 55 8.19 -17.20 12.34
C PRO A 55 9.19 -16.04 12.55
N LEU A 56 8.73 -14.82 12.26
CA LEU A 56 9.51 -13.60 12.44
C LEU A 56 9.18 -12.96 13.79
N THR A 57 7.90 -12.74 14.09
CA THR A 57 7.45 -12.21 15.37
C THR A 57 7.23 -13.32 16.40
N SER A 58 7.33 -12.99 17.69
CA SER A 58 7.08 -13.92 18.77
C SER A 58 5.61 -14.35 18.85
N TRP A 59 5.34 -15.46 19.50
CA TRP A 59 4.02 -16.10 19.55
C TRP A 59 2.95 -15.29 20.29
N ASP A 60 3.34 -14.40 21.20
CA ASP A 60 2.45 -13.53 21.99
C ASP A 60 1.96 -12.29 21.20
N ARG A 61 2.59 -11.97 20.07
CA ARG A 61 2.14 -10.90 19.18
C ARG A 61 0.83 -11.26 18.50
N ASP A 62 -0.01 -10.25 18.29
CA ASP A 62 -1.24 -10.33 17.50
C ASP A 62 -1.34 -9.04 16.68
N ILE A 63 -0.88 -9.11 15.45
CA ILE A 63 -0.82 -7.95 14.54
C ILE A 63 -2.08 -7.88 13.69
N ASP A 64 -2.39 -6.72 13.13
CA ASP A 64 -3.39 -6.64 12.06
C ASP A 64 -2.80 -7.29 10.79
N GLU A 65 -3.60 -8.03 10.05
CA GLU A 65 -3.19 -9.01 9.03
C GLU A 65 -2.24 -8.49 7.95
N ASP A 66 -2.47 -7.28 7.44
CA ASP A 66 -1.67 -6.68 6.39
C ASP A 66 -0.94 -5.40 6.86
N ASP A 67 -1.03 -5.07 8.16
CA ASP A 67 -0.51 -3.83 8.76
C ASP A 67 0.98 -3.91 9.08
N TYR A 68 1.78 -4.29 8.09
CA TYR A 68 3.24 -4.30 8.17
C TYR A 68 3.87 -3.79 6.87
N THR A 69 5.11 -3.39 6.93
CA THR A 69 5.92 -3.03 5.76
C THR A 69 7.41 -3.19 6.06
N ILE A 70 8.21 -3.44 5.04
CA ILE A 70 9.67 -3.31 5.16
C ILE A 70 10.01 -1.82 5.25
N HIS A 71 10.78 -1.47 6.26
CA HIS A 71 11.35 -0.13 6.43
C HIS A 71 12.25 0.23 5.23
N PRO A 72 12.38 1.51 4.84
CA PRO A 72 13.25 1.93 3.73
C PRO A 72 14.73 1.56 3.82
N ASP A 73 15.23 1.14 5.01
CA ASP A 73 16.56 0.55 5.11
C ASP A 73 16.68 -0.82 4.40
N GLY A 74 15.54 -1.42 4.05
CA GLY A 74 15.47 -2.69 3.34
C GLY A 74 15.74 -3.94 4.18
N GLU A 75 15.91 -3.79 5.51
CA GLU A 75 16.30 -4.88 6.40
C GLU A 75 15.28 -5.19 7.49
N ARG A 76 14.47 -4.20 7.90
CA ARG A 76 13.54 -4.33 9.02
C ARG A 76 12.10 -4.39 8.56
N ALA A 77 11.32 -5.32 9.11
CA ALA A 77 9.87 -5.30 9.04
C ALA A 77 9.32 -4.44 10.19
N CYS A 78 8.48 -3.46 9.86
CA CYS A 78 7.81 -2.58 10.82
C CYS A 78 6.34 -2.99 10.96
N TYR A 79 5.83 -3.01 12.19
CA TYR A 79 4.46 -3.39 12.51
C TYR A 79 4.02 -2.78 13.85
N MET A 80 2.70 -2.69 14.04
CA MET A 80 2.13 -2.29 15.33
C MET A 80 1.70 -3.52 16.15
N ASP A 81 1.90 -3.43 17.47
CA ASP A 81 1.25 -4.28 18.44
C ASP A 81 0.73 -3.39 19.57
N GLY A 82 -0.58 -3.30 19.71
CA GLY A 82 -1.20 -2.26 20.54
C GLY A 82 -0.84 -0.85 20.04
N ASN A 83 -0.35 0.00 20.94
CA ASN A 83 0.11 1.37 20.61
C ASN A 83 1.64 1.47 20.50
N ILE A 84 2.34 0.38 20.19
CA ILE A 84 3.79 0.36 20.06
C ILE A 84 4.18 -0.01 18.63
N LEU A 85 4.97 0.84 17.99
CA LEU A 85 5.58 0.55 16.69
C LEU A 85 6.89 -0.19 16.90
N TYR A 86 6.95 -1.41 16.38
CA TYR A 86 8.13 -2.26 16.40
C TYR A 86 8.83 -2.28 15.05
N GLY A 87 10.13 -2.53 15.09
CA GLY A 87 10.94 -2.89 13.93
C GLY A 87 11.73 -4.15 14.25
N ILE A 88 11.57 -5.20 13.43
CA ILE A 88 12.33 -6.44 13.57
C ILE A 88 13.26 -6.64 12.37
N ASN A 89 14.54 -6.84 12.62
CA ASN A 89 15.48 -7.16 11.55
C ASN A 89 15.17 -8.55 11.00
N VAL A 90 14.86 -8.62 9.70
CA VAL A 90 14.36 -9.82 9.05
C VAL A 90 15.42 -10.94 9.03
N SER A 91 16.70 -10.59 8.99
CA SER A 91 17.83 -11.54 8.97
C SER A 91 18.17 -12.07 10.36
N SER A 92 18.39 -11.15 11.32
CA SER A 92 18.91 -11.47 12.67
C SER A 92 17.82 -11.77 13.70
N PHE A 93 16.54 -11.43 13.40
CA PHE A 93 15.41 -11.48 14.34
C PHE A 93 15.53 -10.51 15.53
N GLU A 94 16.44 -9.55 15.47
CA GLU A 94 16.55 -8.52 16.50
C GLU A 94 15.35 -7.56 16.40
N GLU A 95 14.51 -7.57 17.44
CA GLU A 95 13.34 -6.70 17.55
C GLU A 95 13.67 -5.48 18.40
N LYS A 96 13.18 -4.31 17.97
CA LYS A 96 13.33 -3.03 18.70
C LYS A 96 12.01 -2.28 18.70
N VAL A 97 11.73 -1.58 19.80
CA VAL A 97 10.72 -0.51 19.82
C VAL A 97 11.24 0.65 18.99
N LEU A 98 10.54 1.01 17.94
CA LEU A 98 10.82 2.21 17.13
C LEU A 98 10.14 3.43 17.74
N PHE A 99 8.90 3.24 18.23
CA PHE A 99 8.17 4.29 18.90
C PHE A 99 7.09 3.70 19.84
N ASP A 100 6.96 4.26 21.05
CA ASP A 100 5.91 3.92 21.99
C ASP A 100 4.94 5.10 22.15
N PHE A 101 3.67 4.87 21.79
CA PHE A 101 2.61 5.86 21.89
C PHE A 101 1.74 5.68 23.14
N SER A 102 1.97 4.65 23.95
CA SER A 102 1.07 4.23 25.03
C SER A 102 0.83 5.32 26.07
N ASP A 103 1.88 6.07 26.43
CA ASP A 103 1.80 7.16 27.39
C ASP A 103 1.44 8.53 26.77
N ARG A 104 1.30 8.58 25.43
CA ARG A 104 1.06 9.83 24.70
C ARG A 104 -0.38 10.03 24.29
N PHE A 105 -1.11 8.94 24.05
CA PHE A 105 -2.44 8.97 23.48
C PHE A 105 -3.44 8.10 24.25
N GLU A 106 -4.60 8.69 24.53
CA GLU A 106 -5.78 7.94 24.93
C GLU A 106 -6.51 7.49 23.65
N GLY A 107 -6.50 6.19 23.34
CA GLY A 107 -7.14 5.65 22.15
C GLY A 107 -6.26 4.67 21.40
N ARG A 108 -6.75 4.21 20.24
CA ARG A 108 -6.02 3.24 19.40
C ARG A 108 -5.25 3.96 18.31
N VAL A 109 -3.96 3.64 18.22
CA VAL A 109 -3.05 4.11 17.17
C VAL A 109 -3.02 3.09 16.04
N PHE A 110 -3.08 3.58 14.80
CA PHE A 110 -2.97 2.78 13.57
C PHE A 110 -1.76 3.24 12.77
N PHE A 111 -1.00 2.29 12.29
CA PHE A 111 0.15 2.53 11.45
C PHE A 111 -0.24 2.66 9.98
N SER A 112 0.21 3.70 9.28
CA SER A 112 -0.09 3.85 7.86
C SER A 112 0.73 2.91 6.96
N GLY A 113 1.88 2.43 7.43
CA GLY A 113 2.84 1.70 6.60
C GLY A 113 3.64 2.61 5.66
N SER A 114 3.40 3.91 5.66
CA SER A 114 4.02 4.88 4.77
C SER A 114 5.22 5.55 5.42
N PHE A 115 6.36 5.58 4.72
CA PHE A 115 7.61 6.22 5.16
C PHE A 115 8.14 7.21 4.12
N THR A 116 8.94 8.18 4.59
CA THR A 116 9.88 8.86 3.71
C THR A 116 10.98 7.90 3.23
N ALA A 117 11.58 8.14 2.07
CA ALA A 117 12.58 7.25 1.47
C ALA A 117 13.84 7.04 2.35
N ASP A 118 14.14 7.99 3.23
CA ASP A 118 15.22 7.89 4.23
C ASP A 118 14.80 7.16 5.51
N GLY A 119 13.54 6.72 5.61
CA GLY A 119 12.97 6.04 6.76
C GLY A 119 12.82 6.89 8.03
N LYS A 120 13.05 8.20 7.93
CA LYS A 120 13.07 9.08 9.09
C LYS A 120 11.68 9.45 9.59
N TYR A 121 10.72 9.61 8.67
CA TYR A 121 9.36 10.00 9.01
C TYR A 121 8.36 8.94 8.59
N THR A 122 7.32 8.80 9.40
CA THR A 122 6.14 7.98 9.12
C THR A 122 4.87 8.68 9.56
N LEU A 123 3.71 8.10 9.24
CA LEU A 123 2.41 8.57 9.68
C LEU A 123 1.75 7.54 10.60
N VAL A 124 1.04 8.04 11.59
CA VAL A 124 0.11 7.26 12.40
C VAL A 124 -1.21 8.01 12.53
N SER A 125 -2.32 7.29 12.57
CA SER A 125 -3.62 7.85 12.90
C SER A 125 -4.07 7.38 14.27
N LEU A 126 -4.64 8.32 15.05
CA LEU A 126 -5.22 8.06 16.36
C LEU A 126 -6.74 8.06 16.22
N ARG A 127 -7.39 7.05 16.78
CA ARG A 127 -8.82 7.02 17.00
C ARG A 127 -9.13 7.24 18.49
N HIS A 128 -9.80 8.34 18.77
CA HIS A 128 -10.35 8.67 20.08
C HIS A 128 -11.77 9.21 19.87
N ASP A 129 -12.74 8.29 19.70
CA ASP A 129 -14.12 8.62 19.30
C ASP A 129 -14.72 9.83 20.02
N PRO A 130 -15.30 10.80 19.31
CA PRO A 130 -15.53 10.85 17.85
C PRO A 130 -14.37 11.44 17.05
N ILE A 131 -13.26 11.79 17.67
CA ILE A 131 -12.15 12.50 17.05
C ILE A 131 -11.17 11.50 16.42
N TYR A 132 -10.73 11.82 15.21
CA TYR A 132 -9.68 11.13 14.47
C TYR A 132 -8.57 12.12 14.18
N GLN A 133 -7.35 11.75 14.49
CA GLN A 133 -6.17 12.59 14.35
C GLN A 133 -5.11 11.89 13.50
N LEU A 134 -4.44 12.66 12.64
CA LEU A 134 -3.32 12.19 11.83
C LEU A 134 -2.04 12.86 12.32
N TYR A 135 -1.03 12.06 12.59
CA TYR A 135 0.27 12.54 13.09
C TYR A 135 1.40 12.14 12.15
N ARG A 136 2.34 13.08 11.94
CA ARG A 136 3.66 12.79 11.42
C ARG A 136 4.60 12.51 12.57
N VAL A 137 5.32 11.40 12.49
CA VAL A 137 6.28 10.96 13.52
C VAL A 137 7.69 10.97 12.95
N ASN A 138 8.61 11.63 13.63
CA ASN A 138 10.03 11.56 13.35
C ASN A 138 10.65 10.49 14.24
N LEU A 139 11.02 9.35 13.67
CA LEU A 139 11.55 8.20 14.41
C LEU A 139 12.95 8.44 15.00
N HIS A 140 13.70 9.43 14.49
CA HIS A 140 15.04 9.74 15.00
C HIS A 140 15.00 10.71 16.18
N SER A 141 14.18 11.76 16.10
CA SER A 141 14.08 12.78 17.16
C SER A 141 13.02 12.48 18.22
N GLY A 142 12.07 11.59 17.90
CA GLY A 142 10.89 11.34 18.72
C GLY A 142 9.83 12.45 18.65
N GLU A 143 9.93 13.36 17.67
CA GLU A 143 8.91 14.40 17.45
C GLU A 143 7.64 13.76 16.90
N VAL A 144 6.49 14.17 17.49
CA VAL A 144 5.16 13.79 17.03
C VAL A 144 4.38 15.07 16.76
N LEU A 145 4.05 15.30 15.49
CA LEU A 145 3.38 16.50 15.02
C LEU A 145 1.95 16.17 14.58
N LEU A 146 0.95 16.77 15.23
CA LEU A 146 -0.44 16.72 14.72
C LEU A 146 -0.50 17.45 13.38
N VAL A 147 -0.94 16.75 12.33
CA VAL A 147 -1.01 17.31 10.97
C VAL A 147 -2.44 17.54 10.51
N HIS A 148 -3.39 16.78 11.04
CA HIS A 148 -4.82 16.95 10.75
C HIS A 148 -5.69 16.34 11.84
N GLU A 149 -6.88 16.93 12.06
CA GLU A 149 -7.91 16.43 12.98
C GLU A 149 -9.29 16.53 12.33
N GLN A 150 -10.12 15.51 12.51
CA GLN A 150 -11.50 15.50 12.03
C GLN A 150 -12.42 14.72 12.97
N ASP A 151 -13.72 15.04 12.95
CA ASP A 151 -14.78 14.37 13.71
C ASP A 151 -15.76 13.59 12.81
N THR A 152 -15.46 13.53 11.51
CA THR A 152 -16.33 12.99 10.47
C THR A 152 -16.09 11.52 10.16
N GLY A 153 -15.10 10.89 10.76
CA GLY A 153 -14.79 9.48 10.57
C GLY A 153 -13.29 9.19 10.34
N ARG A 154 -12.99 7.92 10.12
CA ARG A 154 -11.62 7.40 9.96
C ARG A 154 -10.94 7.94 8.70
N PHE A 155 -9.66 8.27 8.79
CA PHE A 155 -8.80 8.46 7.62
C PHE A 155 -8.62 7.15 6.86
N SER A 156 -8.55 7.24 5.55
CA SER A 156 -8.15 6.16 4.68
C SER A 156 -6.94 6.60 3.85
N HIS A 157 -6.05 5.68 3.52
CA HIS A 157 -4.86 5.92 2.70
C HIS A 157 -4.03 7.15 3.11
N PRO A 158 -3.63 7.31 4.39
CA PRO A 158 -2.71 8.37 4.75
C PRO A 158 -1.30 8.03 4.29
N LEU A 159 -0.75 8.82 3.34
CA LEU A 159 0.54 8.59 2.71
C LEU A 159 1.44 9.82 2.87
N ILE A 160 2.64 9.62 3.40
CA ILE A 160 3.69 10.66 3.36
C ILE A 160 4.39 10.61 2.00
N ASN A 161 4.70 11.78 1.44
CA ASN A 161 5.47 11.80 0.20
C ASN A 161 6.89 11.26 0.46
N PRO A 162 7.39 10.28 -0.31
CA PRO A 162 8.68 9.65 -0.03
C PRO A 162 9.88 10.60 -0.04
N SER A 163 9.83 11.66 -0.86
CA SER A 163 10.94 12.62 -1.01
C SER A 163 10.73 13.92 -0.23
N ASP A 164 9.55 14.11 0.39
CA ASP A 164 9.18 15.38 1.00
C ASP A 164 8.30 15.17 2.25
N PRO A 165 8.90 15.18 3.46
CA PRO A 165 8.16 14.87 4.69
C PRO A 165 7.09 15.90 5.06
N ASP A 166 7.06 17.04 4.39
CA ASP A 166 6.07 18.08 4.63
C ASP A 166 4.84 17.96 3.72
N ILE A 167 4.84 17.01 2.78
CA ILE A 167 3.72 16.71 1.90
C ILE A 167 3.07 15.40 2.32
N ILE A 168 1.80 15.47 2.69
CA ILE A 168 1.00 14.34 3.15
C ILE A 168 -0.29 14.31 2.34
N SER A 169 -0.68 13.14 1.84
CA SER A 169 -1.97 12.91 1.21
C SER A 169 -2.81 11.98 2.08
N TYR A 170 -4.13 12.18 2.09
CA TYR A 170 -5.06 11.35 2.85
C TYR A 170 -6.46 11.40 2.23
N VAL A 171 -7.27 10.42 2.55
CA VAL A 171 -8.70 10.40 2.21
C VAL A 171 -9.49 10.67 3.50
N PRO A 172 -10.24 11.78 3.58
CA PRO A 172 -11.06 12.05 4.76
C PRO A 172 -12.25 11.08 4.82
N GLY A 173 -12.80 10.92 5.98
CA GLY A 173 -14.08 10.25 6.17
C GLY A 173 -15.17 11.25 6.55
N PRO A 174 -16.34 11.29 5.88
CA PRO A 174 -16.64 10.56 4.66
C PRO A 174 -15.97 11.15 3.40
N ASP A 175 -15.77 10.29 2.41
CA ASP A 175 -15.27 10.69 1.09
C ASP A 175 -16.26 11.64 0.40
N THR A 176 -15.80 12.85 0.08
CA THR A 176 -16.65 13.92 -0.47
C THR A 176 -16.71 13.95 -2.01
N GLN A 177 -15.99 13.06 -2.71
CA GLN A 177 -15.90 13.13 -4.18
C GLN A 177 -17.24 13.01 -4.91
N ASN A 178 -18.23 12.37 -4.30
CA ASN A 178 -19.58 12.21 -4.85
C ASN A 178 -20.65 13.09 -4.19
N ASP A 179 -20.27 13.98 -3.28
CA ASP A 179 -21.21 14.86 -2.63
C ASP A 179 -21.60 16.01 -3.56
N MET A 180 -22.77 15.88 -4.18
CA MET A 180 -23.31 16.85 -5.14
C MET A 180 -23.78 18.15 -4.49
N SER A 181 -23.86 18.22 -3.16
CA SER A 181 -24.17 19.46 -2.42
C SER A 181 -22.96 20.40 -2.33
N LEU A 182 -21.74 19.86 -2.49
CA LEU A 182 -20.51 20.62 -2.45
C LEU A 182 -20.16 21.22 -3.83
N PRO A 183 -19.49 22.38 -3.88
CA PRO A 183 -18.85 22.87 -5.09
C PRO A 183 -17.83 21.86 -5.63
N MET A 184 -17.64 21.84 -6.95
CA MET A 184 -16.76 20.85 -7.59
C MET A 184 -15.33 20.87 -7.03
N GLU A 185 -14.80 22.02 -6.69
CA GLU A 185 -13.47 22.24 -6.12
C GLU A 185 -13.30 21.67 -4.71
N GLN A 186 -14.40 21.35 -4.03
CA GLN A 186 -14.42 20.70 -2.70
C GLN A 186 -14.74 19.20 -2.78
N ARG A 187 -15.15 18.71 -3.96
CA ARG A 187 -15.43 17.29 -4.18
C ARG A 187 -14.15 16.56 -4.53
N ALA A 188 -13.44 16.10 -3.52
CA ALA A 188 -12.18 15.40 -3.69
C ALA A 188 -12.17 14.07 -2.95
N ARG A 189 -11.59 13.06 -3.57
CA ARG A 189 -11.22 11.82 -2.90
C ARG A 189 -10.05 12.06 -1.97
N THR A 190 -8.97 12.61 -2.51
CA THR A 190 -7.71 12.78 -1.80
C THR A 190 -7.45 14.25 -1.52
N TRP A 191 -7.06 14.53 -0.29
CA TRP A 191 -6.62 15.83 0.18
C TRP A 191 -5.12 15.84 0.36
N LYS A 192 -4.51 17.02 0.29
CA LYS A 192 -3.08 17.22 0.45
C LYS A 192 -2.78 18.30 1.46
N ILE A 193 -2.00 17.92 2.46
CA ILE A 193 -1.42 18.81 3.47
C ILE A 193 -0.02 19.20 3.00
N ASN A 194 0.29 20.50 3.09
CA ASN A 194 1.65 21.00 2.99
C ASN A 194 2.00 21.73 4.29
N LEU A 195 2.87 21.14 5.08
CA LEU A 195 3.24 21.65 6.41
C LEU A 195 4.06 22.93 6.36
N ARG A 196 4.72 23.26 5.21
CA ARG A 196 5.53 24.48 5.08
C ARG A 196 4.67 25.74 5.01
N ASP A 197 3.53 25.64 4.34
CA ASP A 197 2.62 26.78 4.15
C ASP A 197 1.30 26.65 4.93
N GLY A 198 1.15 25.54 5.66
CA GLY A 198 -0.03 25.25 6.49
C GLY A 198 -1.30 24.98 5.67
N THR A 199 -1.17 24.66 4.36
CA THR A 199 -2.34 24.39 3.54
C THR A 199 -2.81 22.96 3.69
N ASP A 200 -4.14 22.78 3.74
CA ASP A 200 -4.85 21.50 3.65
C ASP A 200 -5.99 21.68 2.65
N LYS A 201 -5.88 21.03 1.49
CA LYS A 201 -6.79 21.29 0.38
C LYS A 201 -7.01 20.07 -0.51
N PRO A 202 -8.12 20.02 -1.27
CA PRO A 202 -8.37 19.02 -2.28
C PRO A 202 -7.17 18.82 -3.21
N PHE A 203 -6.78 17.57 -3.42
CA PHE A 203 -5.67 17.19 -4.30
C PHE A 203 -6.17 16.48 -5.56
N LEU A 204 -7.05 15.49 -5.41
CA LEU A 204 -7.71 14.81 -6.51
C LEU A 204 -9.19 15.19 -6.55
N THR A 205 -9.52 16.22 -7.30
CA THR A 205 -10.90 16.56 -7.62
C THR A 205 -11.36 15.75 -8.81
N CYS A 206 -12.52 15.13 -8.73
CA CYS A 206 -13.11 14.39 -9.84
C CYS A 206 -14.32 15.13 -10.41
N PRO A 207 -14.37 15.36 -11.75
CA PRO A 207 -15.57 15.86 -12.41
C PRO A 207 -16.77 14.92 -12.16
N TYR A 208 -17.99 15.49 -12.30
CA TYR A 208 -19.20 14.67 -12.24
C TYR A 208 -19.12 13.46 -13.18
N GLY A 209 -19.53 12.30 -12.69
CA GLY A 209 -19.46 11.05 -13.44
C GLY A 209 -18.15 10.30 -13.33
N PHE A 210 -17.18 10.79 -12.50
CA PHE A 210 -15.91 10.11 -12.24
C PHE A 210 -15.65 9.96 -10.75
N ARG A 211 -14.88 8.94 -10.44
CA ARG A 211 -14.39 8.64 -9.09
C ARG A 211 -12.91 8.24 -9.13
N ALA A 212 -12.11 8.76 -8.21
CA ALA A 212 -10.74 8.29 -7.97
C ALA A 212 -10.72 7.19 -6.90
N THR A 213 -9.77 6.24 -7.00
CA THR A 213 -9.53 5.17 -6.00
C THR A 213 -8.08 4.69 -6.06
N HIS A 214 -7.63 4.03 -5.00
CA HIS A 214 -6.36 3.28 -4.89
C HIS A 214 -5.15 4.13 -5.26
N GLU A 215 -4.86 5.05 -4.38
CA GLU A 215 -3.82 6.04 -4.53
C GLU A 215 -2.45 5.52 -4.09
N SER A 216 -1.37 5.97 -4.76
CA SER A 216 0.00 5.73 -4.33
C SER A 216 0.96 6.80 -4.82
N TRP A 217 2.01 7.13 -4.05
CA TRP A 217 3.11 7.95 -4.53
C TRP A 217 4.09 7.12 -5.37
N SER A 218 4.68 7.74 -6.42
CA SER A 218 5.90 7.21 -7.02
C SER A 218 7.05 7.20 -6.00
N ALA A 219 8.00 6.30 -6.15
CA ALA A 219 9.10 6.15 -5.19
C ALA A 219 9.95 7.43 -5.03
N ASP A 220 10.05 8.25 -6.09
CA ASP A 220 10.72 9.55 -6.08
C ASP A 220 9.84 10.69 -5.54
N GLY A 221 8.56 10.40 -5.24
CA GLY A 221 7.58 11.36 -4.75
C GLY A 221 7.15 12.43 -5.75
N SER A 222 7.54 12.33 -7.02
CA SER A 222 7.22 13.34 -8.04
C SER A 222 5.79 13.24 -8.55
N ARG A 223 5.21 12.03 -8.53
CA ARG A 223 3.89 11.74 -9.05
C ARG A 223 3.02 10.98 -8.06
N PHE A 224 1.72 11.21 -8.14
CA PHE A 224 0.69 10.54 -7.36
C PHE A 224 -0.20 9.76 -8.31
N PHE A 225 -0.15 8.44 -8.26
CA PHE A 225 -0.93 7.54 -9.10
C PHE A 225 -2.29 7.27 -8.49
N PHE A 226 -3.30 7.05 -9.35
CA PHE A 226 -4.65 6.70 -8.95
C PHE A 226 -5.43 6.07 -10.13
N TYR A 227 -6.51 5.40 -9.80
CA TYR A 227 -7.47 4.94 -10.80
C TYR A 227 -8.63 5.91 -10.90
N ARG A 228 -8.97 6.33 -12.12
CA ARG A 228 -10.18 7.08 -12.42
C ARG A 228 -11.21 6.12 -12.99
N LYS A 229 -12.36 5.98 -12.32
CA LYS A 229 -13.47 5.12 -12.69
C LYS A 229 -14.70 5.97 -13.03
N THR A 230 -15.53 5.53 -13.97
CA THR A 230 -16.81 6.21 -14.26
C THR A 230 -17.88 5.79 -13.25
N VAL A 231 -18.83 6.68 -12.99
CA VAL A 231 -19.98 6.45 -12.09
C VAL A 231 -21.28 6.84 -12.83
N PRO A 232 -22.32 6.00 -12.85
CA PRO A 232 -22.39 4.63 -12.33
C PRO A 232 -21.68 3.63 -13.25
N GLY A 233 -21.37 2.43 -12.72
CA GLY A 233 -20.91 1.29 -13.53
C GLY A 233 -19.44 0.98 -13.40
N TRP A 234 -18.59 1.87 -12.85
CA TRP A 234 -17.16 1.66 -12.57
C TRP A 234 -16.28 1.46 -13.81
N MET A 235 -16.84 1.56 -15.02
CA MET A 235 -16.14 1.37 -16.29
C MET A 235 -16.40 2.50 -17.25
N PRO A 236 -15.41 2.94 -18.07
CA PRO A 236 -14.03 2.46 -18.08
C PRO A 236 -13.24 2.81 -16.83
N VAL A 237 -12.20 2.02 -16.53
CA VAL A 237 -11.20 2.30 -15.50
C VAL A 237 -9.94 2.80 -16.18
N THR A 238 -9.38 3.89 -15.68
CA THR A 238 -8.21 4.55 -16.25
C THR A 238 -7.10 4.70 -15.20
N ILE A 239 -5.88 4.26 -15.52
CA ILE A 239 -4.69 4.51 -14.71
C ILE A 239 -4.19 5.91 -15.02
N CYS A 240 -4.14 6.75 -14.01
CA CYS A 240 -3.72 8.14 -14.09
C CYS A 240 -2.62 8.43 -13.07
N SER A 241 -1.88 9.51 -13.29
CA SER A 241 -1.11 10.16 -12.24
C SER A 241 -1.22 11.68 -12.35
N ILE A 242 -0.95 12.34 -11.23
CA ILE A 242 -0.85 13.81 -11.15
C ILE A 242 0.50 14.18 -10.55
N SER A 243 1.05 15.34 -10.94
CA SER A 243 2.28 15.85 -10.34
C SER A 243 2.10 16.11 -8.83
N LYS A 244 3.19 16.14 -8.09
CA LYS A 244 3.19 16.54 -6.67
C LYS A 244 2.51 17.89 -6.44
N GLN A 245 2.59 18.80 -7.41
CA GLN A 245 1.94 20.11 -7.37
C GLN A 245 0.43 20.04 -7.59
N GLY A 246 -0.05 19.06 -8.37
CA GLY A 246 -1.47 18.88 -8.68
C GLY A 246 -1.89 19.50 -10.02
N ASP A 247 -0.95 19.78 -10.93
CA ASP A 247 -1.19 20.53 -12.17
C ASP A 247 -0.95 19.71 -13.46
N ASP A 248 -0.09 18.69 -13.43
CA ASP A 248 0.23 17.85 -14.60
C ASP A 248 -0.38 16.47 -14.45
N MET A 249 -1.60 16.28 -14.98
CA MET A 249 -2.26 14.99 -15.02
C MET A 249 -1.85 14.21 -16.26
N ARG A 250 -1.48 12.93 -16.08
CA ARG A 250 -1.17 11.98 -17.15
C ARG A 250 -2.10 10.79 -17.13
N VAL A 251 -2.41 10.28 -18.31
CA VAL A 251 -3.21 9.08 -18.53
C VAL A 251 -2.30 8.04 -19.18
N TYR A 252 -2.21 6.85 -18.60
CA TYR A 252 -1.33 5.79 -19.10
C TYR A 252 -2.09 4.66 -19.79
N HIS A 253 -3.23 4.27 -19.23
CA HIS A 253 -4.02 3.18 -19.79
C HIS A 253 -5.47 3.31 -19.38
N SER A 254 -6.39 2.91 -20.27
CA SER A 254 -7.82 2.81 -19.98
C SER A 254 -8.34 1.45 -20.42
N SER A 255 -9.18 0.83 -19.58
CA SER A 255 -9.85 -0.42 -19.88
C SER A 255 -11.36 -0.27 -19.73
N ASP A 256 -12.10 -0.72 -20.74
CA ASP A 256 -13.55 -0.82 -20.76
C ASP A 256 -14.06 -2.26 -20.55
N THR A 257 -13.15 -3.21 -20.40
CA THR A 257 -13.44 -4.65 -20.28
C THR A 257 -12.85 -5.32 -19.04
N ILE A 258 -11.87 -4.69 -18.37
CA ILE A 258 -11.19 -5.21 -17.19
C ILE A 258 -11.30 -4.17 -16.07
N ARG A 259 -11.83 -4.54 -14.92
CA ARG A 259 -11.94 -3.70 -13.74
C ARG A 259 -10.60 -3.61 -13.02
N LEU A 260 -9.67 -2.81 -13.56
CA LEU A 260 -8.38 -2.56 -12.91
C LEU A 260 -8.60 -2.05 -11.48
N GLY A 261 -7.84 -2.58 -10.55
CA GLY A 261 -8.02 -2.36 -9.10
C GLY A 261 -6.82 -1.74 -8.43
N HIS A 262 -5.97 -2.55 -7.84
CA HIS A 262 -4.81 -2.12 -7.07
C HIS A 262 -3.56 -2.10 -7.94
N GLY A 263 -2.65 -1.18 -7.65
CA GLY A 263 -1.39 -1.16 -8.39
C GLY A 263 -0.46 -0.03 -7.96
N ILE A 264 0.81 -0.26 -8.26
CA ILE A 264 1.88 0.65 -7.88
C ILE A 264 2.93 0.73 -9.00
N SER A 265 3.62 1.88 -9.08
CA SER A 265 4.77 2.03 -9.97
C SER A 265 6.00 1.30 -9.43
N SER A 266 6.87 0.83 -10.32
CA SER A 266 8.22 0.39 -9.95
C SER A 266 9.04 1.56 -9.39
N ARG A 267 10.12 1.21 -8.67
CA ARG A 267 10.96 2.22 -8.00
C ARG A 267 11.66 3.16 -8.98
N ASP A 268 12.02 2.67 -10.16
CA ASP A 268 12.61 3.47 -11.25
C ASP A 268 11.60 4.34 -12.00
N GLY A 269 10.28 4.12 -11.75
CA GLY A 269 9.21 4.85 -12.41
C GLY A 269 8.93 4.45 -13.85
N GLU A 270 9.53 3.36 -14.35
CA GLU A 270 9.36 2.91 -15.73
C GLU A 270 8.12 2.02 -15.92
N TRP A 271 7.75 1.29 -14.87
CA TRP A 271 6.70 0.29 -14.92
C TRP A 271 5.59 0.56 -13.90
N PHE A 272 4.41 0.01 -14.19
CA PHE A 272 3.27 -0.01 -13.27
C PHE A 272 2.67 -1.42 -13.27
N ILE A 273 2.52 -2.02 -12.10
CA ILE A 273 1.83 -3.30 -11.93
C ILE A 273 0.41 -3.05 -11.47
N THR A 274 -0.56 -3.79 -12.01
CA THR A 274 -1.97 -3.70 -11.59
C THR A 274 -2.64 -5.05 -11.63
N ASP A 275 -3.57 -5.25 -10.69
CA ASP A 275 -4.53 -6.36 -10.71
C ASP A 275 -5.82 -5.98 -11.44
N SER A 276 -6.75 -6.93 -11.45
CA SER A 276 -8.15 -6.72 -11.76
C SER A 276 -9.01 -7.17 -10.59
N GLN A 277 -10.08 -6.45 -10.35
CA GLN A 277 -11.11 -6.78 -9.36
C GLN A 277 -12.25 -7.66 -9.93
N ASP A 278 -12.06 -8.24 -11.13
CA ASP A 278 -13.06 -9.13 -11.73
C ASP A 278 -12.87 -10.55 -11.17
N PRO A 279 -13.87 -11.15 -10.49
CA PRO A 279 -13.76 -12.49 -9.92
C PRO A 279 -13.41 -13.53 -10.98
N GLY A 280 -12.42 -14.40 -10.71
CA GLY A 280 -12.05 -15.53 -11.55
C GLY A 280 -11.46 -15.17 -12.92
N ARG A 281 -11.21 -13.89 -13.21
CA ARG A 281 -10.54 -13.39 -14.42
C ARG A 281 -9.77 -12.12 -14.12
N ASN A 282 -8.85 -12.17 -13.19
CA ASN A 282 -8.07 -11.01 -12.73
C ASN A 282 -6.63 -11.07 -13.27
N PRO A 283 -6.38 -10.59 -14.51
CA PRO A 283 -5.02 -10.57 -15.03
C PRO A 283 -4.13 -9.68 -14.16
N LEU A 284 -2.96 -10.21 -13.83
CA LEU A 284 -1.85 -9.42 -13.30
C LEU A 284 -1.15 -8.77 -14.48
N THR A 285 -1.29 -7.46 -14.62
CA THR A 285 -0.86 -6.72 -15.81
C THR A 285 0.29 -5.78 -15.47
N LEU A 286 1.38 -5.90 -16.23
CA LEU A 286 2.52 -4.99 -16.22
C LEU A 286 2.36 -3.99 -17.36
N LEU A 287 2.50 -2.70 -17.05
CA LEU A 287 2.39 -1.59 -17.97
C LEU A 287 3.70 -0.81 -17.99
N ASN A 288 4.30 -0.63 -19.19
CA ASN A 288 5.38 0.35 -19.36
C ASN A 288 4.79 1.76 -19.43
N LEU A 289 5.21 2.63 -18.53
CA LEU A 289 4.60 3.96 -18.36
C LEU A 289 4.98 4.95 -19.47
N GLU A 290 6.13 4.76 -20.12
CA GLU A 290 6.56 5.60 -21.23
C GLU A 290 5.96 5.14 -22.56
N MET A 291 6.09 3.85 -22.87
CA MET A 291 5.67 3.27 -24.14
C MET A 291 4.18 2.92 -24.20
N GLY A 292 3.49 2.83 -23.06
CA GLY A 292 2.10 2.39 -22.98
C GLY A 292 1.91 0.89 -23.30
N LEU A 293 3.01 0.14 -23.42
CA LEU A 293 2.96 -1.31 -23.69
C LEU A 293 2.54 -2.06 -22.44
N ARG A 294 1.63 -3.03 -22.61
CA ARG A 294 1.16 -3.88 -21.51
C ARG A 294 1.46 -5.34 -21.75
N THR A 295 1.77 -6.03 -20.68
CA THR A 295 2.02 -7.48 -20.68
C THR A 295 1.23 -8.10 -19.53
N VAL A 296 0.43 -9.12 -19.81
CA VAL A 296 -0.18 -9.96 -18.77
C VAL A 296 0.92 -10.92 -18.27
N LEU A 297 1.27 -10.81 -17.00
CA LEU A 297 2.27 -11.67 -16.37
C LEU A 297 1.72 -13.07 -16.11
N ASN A 298 0.56 -13.13 -15.49
CA ASN A 298 -0.21 -14.35 -15.21
C ASN A 298 -1.68 -14.01 -14.88
N TRP A 299 -2.43 -15.04 -14.54
CA TRP A 299 -3.80 -14.96 -14.07
C TRP A 299 -3.84 -15.49 -12.64
N PRO A 300 -3.91 -14.63 -11.63
CA PRO A 300 -4.00 -15.06 -10.23
C PRO A 300 -5.21 -15.93 -9.91
N ASP A 301 -6.31 -15.79 -10.67
CA ASP A 301 -7.58 -16.49 -10.47
C ASP A 301 -8.12 -16.36 -9.03
N ALA A 302 -7.84 -15.22 -8.38
CA ALA A 302 -8.30 -14.91 -7.05
C ALA A 302 -9.82 -14.70 -7.04
N SER A 303 -10.51 -15.19 -6.00
CA SER A 303 -11.97 -15.08 -5.89
C SER A 303 -12.44 -13.62 -5.70
N THR A 304 -11.66 -12.80 -5.02
CA THR A 304 -12.00 -11.43 -4.59
C THR A 304 -13.27 -11.34 -3.73
N GLU A 305 -13.69 -12.45 -3.11
CA GLU A 305 -14.96 -12.57 -2.39
C GLU A 305 -14.83 -12.24 -0.89
N ASP A 306 -13.67 -12.47 -0.29
CA ASP A 306 -13.43 -12.29 1.15
C ASP A 306 -12.59 -11.01 1.41
N GLY A 307 -13.03 -9.89 0.81
CA GLY A 307 -12.44 -8.58 1.01
C GLY A 307 -10.92 -8.55 0.75
N GLU A 308 -10.19 -7.89 1.63
CA GLU A 308 -8.75 -7.66 1.47
C GLU A 308 -7.92 -8.96 1.44
N PHE A 309 -8.40 -10.05 2.05
CA PHE A 309 -7.69 -11.34 2.10
C PHE A 309 -7.56 -12.03 0.74
N THR A 310 -8.51 -11.82 -0.15
CA THR A 310 -8.55 -12.46 -1.47
C THR A 310 -8.28 -11.48 -2.60
N HIS A 311 -8.06 -10.21 -2.29
CA HIS A 311 -7.58 -9.25 -3.27
C HIS A 311 -6.11 -9.51 -3.61
N VAL A 312 -5.75 -9.28 -4.87
CA VAL A 312 -4.41 -9.64 -5.38
C VAL A 312 -3.33 -8.74 -4.81
N HIS A 313 -3.57 -7.43 -4.69
CA HIS A 313 -2.67 -6.41 -4.11
C HIS A 313 -1.22 -6.54 -4.60
N PRO A 314 -0.95 -6.43 -5.89
CA PRO A 314 0.40 -6.66 -6.41
C PRO A 314 1.33 -5.50 -6.10
N PHE A 315 2.58 -5.82 -5.81
CA PHE A 315 3.65 -4.84 -5.63
C PHE A 315 4.99 -5.37 -6.17
N PHE A 316 5.90 -4.44 -6.51
CA PHE A 316 7.26 -4.79 -6.91
C PHE A 316 8.15 -5.02 -5.69
N SER A 317 9.12 -5.93 -5.81
CA SER A 317 10.28 -5.89 -4.92
C SER A 317 11.05 -4.56 -5.11
N THR A 318 11.81 -4.16 -4.09
CA THR A 318 12.62 -2.93 -4.14
C THR A 318 13.61 -2.91 -5.30
N SER A 319 14.14 -4.07 -5.69
CA SER A 319 15.03 -4.23 -6.85
C SER A 319 14.32 -4.21 -8.21
N GLY A 320 12.99 -4.31 -8.24
CA GLY A 320 12.21 -4.46 -9.47
C GLY A 320 12.30 -5.84 -10.13
N ARG A 321 13.00 -6.82 -9.51
CA ARG A 321 13.18 -8.16 -10.09
C ARG A 321 11.96 -9.06 -9.94
N PHE A 322 11.10 -8.79 -8.97
CA PHE A 322 9.95 -9.60 -8.64
C PHE A 322 8.69 -8.76 -8.52
N VAL A 323 7.56 -9.39 -8.83
CA VAL A 323 6.21 -8.94 -8.47
C VAL A 323 5.64 -9.95 -7.49
N CYS A 324 5.19 -9.48 -6.33
CA CYS A 324 4.54 -10.29 -5.30
C CYS A 324 3.04 -10.00 -5.29
N TYR A 325 2.24 -10.98 -4.90
CA TYR A 325 0.79 -10.83 -4.78
C TYR A 325 0.17 -11.93 -3.91
N THR A 326 -1.09 -11.74 -3.53
CA THR A 326 -1.91 -12.73 -2.83
C THR A 326 -2.93 -13.34 -3.78
N SER A 327 -3.22 -14.64 -3.64
CA SER A 327 -4.35 -15.31 -4.31
C SER A 327 -4.84 -16.50 -3.50
N ASP A 328 -6.14 -16.76 -3.54
CA ASP A 328 -6.81 -17.90 -2.94
C ASP A 328 -7.12 -19.03 -3.96
N VAL A 329 -6.48 -19.02 -5.13
CA VAL A 329 -6.64 -20.05 -6.18
C VAL A 329 -6.39 -21.48 -5.67
N SER A 330 -5.58 -21.64 -4.63
CA SER A 330 -5.32 -22.93 -3.95
C SER A 330 -6.34 -23.32 -2.89
N GLY A 331 -7.44 -22.56 -2.74
CA GLY A 331 -8.52 -22.79 -1.77
C GLY A 331 -8.47 -21.91 -0.52
N VAL A 332 -7.32 -21.33 -0.20
CA VAL A 332 -7.10 -20.33 0.86
C VAL A 332 -6.05 -19.32 0.38
N PRO A 333 -6.05 -18.08 0.91
CA PRO A 333 -5.07 -17.08 0.52
C PRO A 333 -3.64 -17.56 0.70
N GLN A 334 -2.82 -17.42 -0.34
CA GLN A 334 -1.39 -17.74 -0.34
C GLN A 334 -0.61 -16.63 -1.03
N VAL A 335 0.67 -16.53 -0.72
CA VAL A 335 1.58 -15.55 -1.30
C VAL A 335 2.30 -16.15 -2.51
N TYR A 336 2.31 -15.41 -3.60
CA TYR A 336 2.91 -15.78 -4.87
C TYR A 336 3.92 -14.73 -5.34
N VAL A 337 4.90 -15.16 -6.13
CA VAL A 337 5.93 -14.31 -6.70
C VAL A 337 6.12 -14.65 -8.19
N VAL A 338 6.25 -13.61 -9.01
CA VAL A 338 6.59 -13.70 -10.45
C VAL A 338 7.92 -13.00 -10.71
N PRO A 339 8.94 -13.69 -11.25
CA PRO A 339 10.15 -13.04 -11.74
C PRO A 339 9.85 -12.14 -12.95
N VAL A 340 10.33 -10.90 -12.94
CA VAL A 340 10.11 -9.90 -14.00
C VAL A 340 11.40 -9.23 -14.50
N ALA A 341 12.56 -9.61 -13.99
CA ALA A 341 13.85 -8.99 -14.32
C ALA A 341 14.19 -8.97 -15.82
N ASP A 342 13.68 -9.93 -16.60
CA ASP A 342 13.87 -10.00 -18.04
C ASP A 342 13.05 -8.95 -18.82
N LEU A 343 12.06 -8.36 -18.20
CA LEU A 343 11.23 -7.28 -18.79
C LEU A 343 11.84 -5.89 -18.56
N ALA A 344 12.53 -5.70 -17.45
CA ALA A 344 13.21 -4.45 -17.14
C ALA A 344 14.44 -4.18 -18.03
N ASN A 345 14.89 -5.19 -18.79
CA ASN A 345 16.05 -5.11 -19.69
C ASN A 345 15.65 -5.04 -21.19
N ARG A 346 14.40 -4.79 -21.52
CA ARG A 346 13.87 -4.66 -22.88
C ARG A 346 13.43 -3.24 -23.16
#